data_1fab416b73afe21d05af42bbaded76bc
#
_entry.id   1fab416b73afe21d05af42bbaded76bc
#
_cell.length_a   1.000
_cell.length_b   1.000
_cell.length_c   1.000
_cell.angle_alpha   90.00
_cell.angle_beta   90.00
_cell.angle_gamma   90.00
#
_symmetry.space_group_name_H-M   'P 1'
#
loop_
_entity.id
_entity.type
_entity.pdbx_description
1 polymer ?
#
loop_
_entity_poly.entity_id
_entity_poly.type
_entity_poly.pdbx_seq_one_letter_code
_entity_poly.pdbx_strand_id
1 'polypeptide(L)'
;METYRDFVEIFCELWHRGLEAPAQTQAQTLAWLLEGYAGTIYGQGCGAAELLALADDPPRLFKAYRRAFPVVTYDEIKPWIDRVAAGEVEALLPEPPVAWAMTRGTTQGTSKLIPITETDLGIRVAAARGLLNHLLRTDQLDALDGYSLNLNYPSVVGTMNVAGQETPYGFSSGIYVRHAAASTPAEILPSQEEIDALGGGTSPGAWRHRFEMIYQCTKEAPITMCAGVCPSIIEFGHFLQRRHKVLPRKLWRMRVMAATSVPGIHTKYKPALRALYGPVDVVEMYIATEGTFAQQRDERPLLAPNYDLYVFEVMARDGQVKMLHEMKPGEYGSLIVSTPVLPRYRIGDLVRAFDAPYFRCIGREGRWTRLRYWLDGIRYLDLGRA
;
A
#
# COMPACT_ATOMS: atom_id res chain seq x y z
N MET A 1 -4.07 17.89 22.44
CA MET A 1 -2.82 17.14 22.11
C MET A 1 -2.71 15.83 22.87
N GLU A 2 -2.90 15.78 24.20
CA GLU A 2 -2.86 14.52 24.97
C GLU A 2 -3.82 13.46 24.41
N THR A 3 -5.08 13.78 24.25
CA THR A 3 -6.11 12.85 23.75
C THR A 3 -5.79 12.28 22.34
N TYR A 4 -5.08 13.06 21.50
CA TYR A 4 -4.70 12.59 20.17
C TYR A 4 -3.46 11.69 20.24
N ARG A 5 -2.50 11.97 21.11
CA ARG A 5 -1.34 11.10 21.37
C ARG A 5 -1.82 9.73 21.84
N ASP A 6 -2.74 9.69 22.83
CA ASP A 6 -3.31 8.45 23.37
C ASP A 6 -4.00 7.62 22.26
N PHE A 7 -4.75 8.29 21.37
CA PHE A 7 -5.37 7.62 20.23
C PHE A 7 -4.31 6.99 19.31
N VAL A 8 -3.26 7.73 18.96
CA VAL A 8 -2.18 7.22 18.08
C VAL A 8 -1.44 6.06 18.74
N GLU A 9 -1.21 6.12 20.06
CA GLU A 9 -0.57 5.05 20.82
C GLU A 9 -1.41 3.77 20.75
N ILE A 10 -2.69 3.83 21.06
CA ILE A 10 -3.62 2.68 20.99
C ILE A 10 -3.68 2.12 19.58
N PHE A 11 -3.76 2.99 18.57
CA PHE A 11 -3.84 2.61 17.17
C PHE A 11 -2.58 1.87 16.69
N CYS A 12 -1.40 2.31 17.13
CA CYS A 12 -0.13 1.65 16.83
C CYS A 12 0.05 0.36 17.65
N GLU A 13 -0.44 0.32 18.89
CA GLU A 13 -0.31 -0.84 19.75
C GLU A 13 -1.03 -2.08 19.20
N LEU A 14 -2.20 -1.91 18.59
CA LEU A 14 -2.92 -3.02 17.94
C LEU A 14 -2.06 -3.70 16.88
N TRP A 15 -1.34 -2.92 16.08
CA TRP A 15 -0.39 -3.45 15.10
C TRP A 15 0.78 -4.17 15.77
N HIS A 16 1.38 -3.57 16.82
CA HIS A 16 2.51 -4.16 17.53
C HIS A 16 2.15 -5.50 18.17
N ARG A 17 0.99 -5.60 18.82
CA ARG A 17 0.46 -6.88 19.37
C ARG A 17 0.27 -7.93 18.29
N GLY A 18 -0.24 -7.53 17.12
CA GLY A 18 -0.37 -8.43 15.98
C GLY A 18 0.96 -9.01 15.49
N LEU A 19 2.04 -8.25 15.62
CA LEU A 19 3.40 -8.70 15.28
C LEU A 19 4.02 -9.63 16.34
N GLU A 20 3.58 -9.54 17.60
CA GLU A 20 4.09 -10.37 18.71
C GLU A 20 3.49 -11.80 18.68
N ALA A 21 2.25 -11.94 18.22
CA ALA A 21 1.55 -13.23 18.13
C ALA A 21 1.09 -13.52 16.67
N PRO A 22 2.01 -13.61 15.69
CA PRO A 22 1.66 -13.58 14.27
C PRO A 22 0.78 -14.74 13.84
N ALA A 23 0.98 -15.96 14.36
CA ALA A 23 0.18 -17.11 13.99
C ALA A 23 -1.28 -16.96 14.41
N GLN A 24 -1.51 -16.49 15.64
CA GLN A 24 -2.87 -16.27 16.16
C GLN A 24 -3.53 -15.10 15.43
N THR A 25 -2.83 -13.97 15.26
CA THR A 25 -3.34 -12.79 14.55
C THR A 25 -3.73 -13.16 13.12
N GLN A 26 -2.88 -13.89 12.40
CA GLN A 26 -3.17 -14.33 11.03
C GLN A 26 -4.36 -15.29 10.95
N ALA A 27 -4.56 -16.15 11.97
CA ALA A 27 -5.74 -17.01 12.02
C ALA A 27 -7.03 -16.22 12.26
N GLN A 28 -6.99 -15.23 13.15
CA GLN A 28 -8.13 -14.32 13.40
C GLN A 28 -8.46 -13.49 12.16
N THR A 29 -7.44 -12.94 11.50
CA THR A 29 -7.61 -12.20 10.24
C THR A 29 -8.17 -13.11 9.14
N LEU A 30 -7.68 -14.34 9.04
CA LEU A 30 -8.21 -15.30 8.07
C LEU A 30 -9.66 -15.65 8.35
N ALA A 31 -10.03 -15.91 9.62
CA ALA A 31 -11.41 -16.20 10.00
C ALA A 31 -12.34 -15.04 9.61
N TRP A 32 -11.94 -13.80 9.92
CA TRP A 32 -12.69 -12.62 9.52
C TRP A 32 -12.85 -12.50 7.98
N LEU A 33 -11.79 -12.74 7.20
CA LEU A 33 -11.89 -12.76 5.73
C LEU A 33 -12.81 -13.88 5.23
N LEU A 34 -12.76 -15.06 5.84
CA LEU A 34 -13.61 -16.18 5.49
C LEU A 34 -15.09 -15.91 5.75
N GLU A 35 -15.45 -15.15 6.80
CA GLU A 35 -16.83 -14.68 7.02
C GLU A 35 -17.32 -13.86 5.81
N GLY A 36 -16.51 -12.93 5.31
CA GLY A 36 -16.84 -12.19 4.09
C GLY A 36 -16.93 -13.09 2.86
N TYR A 37 -15.96 -13.98 2.65
CA TYR A 37 -15.93 -14.88 1.50
C TYR A 37 -17.12 -15.89 1.51
N ALA A 38 -17.58 -16.32 2.66
CA ALA A 38 -18.74 -17.23 2.77
C ALA A 38 -20.03 -16.61 2.18
N GLY A 39 -20.10 -15.27 2.12
CA GLY A 39 -21.18 -14.55 1.44
C GLY A 39 -21.06 -14.49 -0.08
N THR A 40 -19.98 -15.02 -0.68
CA THR A 40 -19.72 -14.93 -2.12
C THR A 40 -19.81 -16.28 -2.81
N ILE A 41 -20.15 -16.29 -4.12
CA ILE A 41 -20.20 -17.53 -4.92
C ILE A 41 -18.81 -18.17 -5.00
N TYR A 42 -17.74 -17.36 -5.18
CA TYR A 42 -16.35 -17.84 -5.19
C TYR A 42 -15.98 -18.52 -3.87
N GLY A 43 -16.26 -17.86 -2.74
CA GLY A 43 -15.90 -18.37 -1.42
C GLY A 43 -16.71 -19.61 -1.03
N GLN A 44 -18.00 -19.66 -1.37
CA GLN A 44 -18.85 -20.86 -1.20
C GLN A 44 -18.30 -22.03 -2.01
N GLY A 45 -17.90 -21.79 -3.26
CA GLY A 45 -17.26 -22.80 -4.11
C GLY A 45 -15.94 -23.33 -3.54
N CYS A 46 -15.27 -22.54 -2.68
CA CYS A 46 -14.06 -22.92 -1.96
C CYS A 46 -14.32 -23.44 -0.54
N GLY A 47 -15.57 -23.55 -0.08
CA GLY A 47 -15.89 -24.04 1.26
C GLY A 47 -15.51 -23.08 2.40
N ALA A 48 -15.69 -21.76 2.19
CA ALA A 48 -15.31 -20.76 3.18
C ALA A 48 -15.99 -20.95 4.54
N ALA A 49 -17.28 -21.27 4.54
CA ALA A 49 -18.07 -21.46 5.76
C ALA A 49 -17.58 -22.66 6.59
N GLU A 50 -17.18 -23.75 5.95
CA GLU A 50 -16.68 -24.96 6.62
C GLU A 50 -15.32 -24.70 7.28
N LEU A 51 -14.51 -23.80 6.72
CA LEU A 51 -13.20 -23.44 7.28
C LEU A 51 -13.32 -22.64 8.58
N LEU A 52 -14.39 -21.88 8.79
CA LEU A 52 -14.64 -21.13 10.02
C LEU A 52 -14.69 -22.01 11.27
N ALA A 53 -15.14 -23.25 11.14
CA ALA A 53 -15.13 -24.22 12.25
C ALA A 53 -13.71 -24.58 12.74
N LEU A 54 -12.66 -24.16 12.04
CA LEU A 54 -11.25 -24.41 12.38
C LEU A 54 -10.54 -23.18 12.94
N ALA A 55 -11.25 -22.06 13.19
CA ALA A 55 -10.66 -20.77 13.56
C ALA A 55 -9.80 -20.84 14.85
N ASP A 56 -10.14 -21.73 15.77
CA ASP A 56 -9.44 -21.92 17.04
C ASP A 56 -8.17 -22.81 16.93
N ASP A 57 -7.90 -23.40 15.74
CA ASP A 57 -6.72 -24.24 15.47
C ASP A 57 -5.94 -23.67 14.27
N PRO A 58 -5.06 -22.66 14.48
CA PRO A 58 -4.35 -21.97 13.39
C PRO A 58 -3.62 -22.91 12.42
N PRO A 59 -2.83 -23.91 12.86
CA PRO A 59 -2.15 -24.81 11.94
C PRO A 59 -3.11 -25.61 11.03
N ARG A 60 -4.23 -26.04 11.60
CA ARG A 60 -5.26 -26.79 10.88
C ARG A 60 -6.03 -25.89 9.92
N LEU A 61 -6.38 -24.67 10.35
CA LEU A 61 -7.04 -23.66 9.54
C LEU A 61 -6.19 -23.32 8.30
N PHE A 62 -4.93 -22.95 8.48
CA PHE A 62 -4.04 -22.61 7.36
C PHE A 62 -3.84 -23.77 6.38
N LYS A 63 -3.70 -24.99 6.90
CA LYS A 63 -3.57 -26.18 6.06
C LYS A 63 -4.84 -26.45 5.25
N ALA A 64 -6.01 -26.29 5.85
CA ALA A 64 -7.31 -26.46 5.19
C ALA A 64 -7.55 -25.36 4.16
N TYR A 65 -7.26 -24.09 4.50
CA TYR A 65 -7.37 -22.95 3.61
C TYR A 65 -6.52 -23.11 2.34
N ARG A 66 -5.27 -23.55 2.49
CA ARG A 66 -4.38 -23.82 1.34
C ARG A 66 -4.88 -24.91 0.40
N ARG A 67 -5.68 -25.85 0.89
CA ARG A 67 -6.27 -26.93 0.08
C ARG A 67 -7.55 -26.48 -0.62
N ALA A 68 -8.35 -25.67 0.06
CA ALA A 68 -9.66 -25.25 -0.40
C ALA A 68 -9.58 -24.06 -1.39
N PHE A 69 -8.76 -23.06 -1.09
CA PHE A 69 -8.58 -21.89 -1.93
C PHE A 69 -7.34 -22.04 -2.82
N PRO A 70 -7.45 -21.97 -4.15
CA PRO A 70 -6.29 -21.96 -5.04
C PRO A 70 -5.49 -20.64 -4.89
N VAL A 71 -4.19 -20.68 -5.16
CA VAL A 71 -3.41 -19.46 -5.40
C VAL A 71 -3.77 -18.94 -6.78
N VAL A 72 -4.20 -17.70 -6.88
CA VAL A 72 -4.65 -17.10 -8.14
C VAL A 72 -3.82 -15.88 -8.52
N THR A 73 -3.58 -15.72 -9.80
CA THR A 73 -3.06 -14.50 -10.44
C THR A 73 -4.23 -13.63 -10.92
N TYR A 74 -3.90 -12.44 -11.45
CA TYR A 74 -4.95 -11.59 -12.00
C TYR A 74 -5.73 -12.26 -13.14
N ASP A 75 -5.05 -12.97 -14.02
CA ASP A 75 -5.70 -13.61 -15.18
C ASP A 75 -6.68 -14.71 -14.74
N GLU A 76 -6.38 -15.41 -13.64
CA GLU A 76 -7.24 -16.45 -13.07
C GLU A 76 -8.42 -15.89 -12.27
N ILE A 77 -8.26 -14.75 -11.58
CA ILE A 77 -9.37 -14.12 -10.84
C ILE A 77 -10.20 -13.17 -11.71
N LYS A 78 -9.66 -12.71 -12.83
CA LYS A 78 -10.31 -11.76 -13.74
C LYS A 78 -11.72 -12.14 -14.17
N PRO A 79 -12.04 -13.40 -14.52
CA PRO A 79 -13.41 -13.80 -14.86
C PRO A 79 -14.43 -13.50 -13.75
N TRP A 80 -14.03 -13.59 -12.48
CA TRP A 80 -14.86 -13.25 -11.33
C TRP A 80 -15.00 -11.75 -11.16
N ILE A 81 -13.92 -11.00 -11.37
CA ILE A 81 -13.94 -9.52 -11.40
C ILE A 81 -14.83 -9.01 -12.52
N ASP A 82 -14.81 -9.65 -13.72
CA ASP A 82 -15.68 -9.28 -14.85
C ASP A 82 -17.18 -9.52 -14.54
N ARG A 83 -17.51 -10.57 -13.77
CA ARG A 83 -18.89 -10.79 -13.28
C ARG A 83 -19.34 -9.67 -12.35
N VAL A 84 -18.49 -9.27 -11.40
CA VAL A 84 -18.75 -8.11 -10.52
C VAL A 84 -18.97 -6.84 -11.35
N ALA A 85 -18.11 -6.59 -12.34
CA ALA A 85 -18.25 -5.45 -13.23
C ALA A 85 -19.56 -5.49 -14.08
N ALA A 86 -20.05 -6.69 -14.39
CA ALA A 86 -21.34 -6.90 -15.05
C ALA A 86 -22.56 -6.76 -14.10
N GLY A 87 -22.33 -6.52 -12.80
CA GLY A 87 -23.39 -6.31 -11.80
C GLY A 87 -23.67 -7.50 -10.89
N GLU A 88 -23.00 -8.64 -11.07
CA GLU A 88 -23.13 -9.81 -10.19
C GLU A 88 -22.10 -9.67 -9.03
N VAL A 89 -22.41 -8.78 -8.09
CA VAL A 89 -21.47 -8.38 -7.01
C VAL A 89 -21.06 -9.60 -6.17
N GLU A 90 -22.01 -10.42 -5.78
CA GLU A 90 -21.83 -11.62 -4.97
C GLU A 90 -20.98 -12.71 -5.65
N ALA A 91 -20.64 -12.56 -6.93
CA ALA A 91 -19.72 -13.48 -7.57
C ALA A 91 -18.38 -13.57 -6.83
N LEU A 92 -17.87 -12.44 -6.34
CA LEU A 92 -16.56 -12.35 -5.67
C LEU A 92 -16.58 -11.48 -4.40
N LEU A 93 -17.49 -10.53 -4.27
CA LEU A 93 -17.47 -9.52 -3.21
C LEU A 93 -18.64 -9.70 -2.23
N PRO A 94 -18.40 -9.51 -0.92
CA PRO A 94 -19.48 -9.55 0.09
C PRO A 94 -20.31 -8.26 0.11
N GLU A 95 -19.82 -7.19 -0.52
CA GLU A 95 -20.46 -5.86 -0.59
C GLU A 95 -20.18 -5.18 -1.93
N PRO A 96 -21.00 -4.22 -2.38
CA PRO A 96 -20.77 -3.52 -3.65
C PRO A 96 -19.45 -2.74 -3.67
N PRO A 97 -18.76 -2.66 -4.83
CA PRO A 97 -17.59 -1.82 -4.95
C PRO A 97 -17.97 -0.34 -4.97
N VAL A 98 -17.25 0.50 -4.21
CA VAL A 98 -17.40 1.96 -4.17
C VAL A 98 -16.48 2.66 -5.16
N ALA A 99 -15.45 1.97 -5.63
CA ALA A 99 -14.52 2.44 -6.65
C ALA A 99 -13.82 1.26 -7.32
N TRP A 100 -13.13 1.55 -8.45
CA TRP A 100 -12.26 0.59 -9.12
C TRP A 100 -10.86 1.15 -9.24
N ALA A 101 -9.87 0.45 -8.70
CA ALA A 101 -8.47 0.82 -8.81
C ALA A 101 -7.87 0.29 -10.10
N MET A 102 -7.31 1.19 -10.91
CA MET A 102 -6.52 0.82 -12.08
C MET A 102 -5.03 0.78 -11.76
N THR A 103 -4.35 -0.25 -12.29
CA THR A 103 -2.89 -0.30 -12.21
C THR A 103 -2.25 0.58 -13.28
N ARG A 104 -1.02 1.05 -13.03
CA ARG A 104 -0.26 1.91 -13.95
C ARG A 104 0.26 1.19 -15.21
N GLY A 105 -0.45 0.20 -15.74
CA GLY A 105 -0.03 -0.60 -16.88
C GLY A 105 1.04 -1.63 -16.50
N THR A 106 0.83 -2.85 -16.96
CA THR A 106 1.84 -3.90 -16.93
C THR A 106 2.57 -3.94 -18.28
N THR A 107 3.62 -4.74 -18.37
CA THR A 107 4.39 -5.05 -19.57
C THR A 107 3.55 -5.46 -20.81
N GLN A 108 2.24 -5.65 -20.66
CA GLN A 108 1.30 -6.03 -21.73
C GLN A 108 0.35 -4.90 -22.18
N GLY A 109 0.50 -3.68 -21.66
CA GLY A 109 -0.21 -2.49 -22.16
C GLY A 109 -1.67 -2.31 -21.70
N THR A 110 -2.27 -3.27 -20.99
CA THR A 110 -3.63 -3.16 -20.42
C THR A 110 -3.58 -2.92 -18.92
N SER A 111 -4.29 -1.89 -18.44
CA SER A 111 -4.46 -1.65 -17.02
C SER A 111 -5.37 -2.72 -16.42
N LYS A 112 -4.95 -3.30 -15.28
CA LYS A 112 -5.82 -4.14 -14.47
C LYS A 112 -6.80 -3.25 -13.72
N LEU A 113 -8.04 -3.71 -13.55
CA LEU A 113 -9.05 -3.11 -12.70
C LEU A 113 -9.29 -4.03 -11.50
N ILE A 114 -9.20 -3.47 -10.30
CA ILE A 114 -9.43 -4.17 -9.05
C ILE A 114 -10.58 -3.46 -8.33
N PRO A 115 -11.65 -4.17 -7.95
CA PRO A 115 -12.73 -3.56 -7.20
C PRO A 115 -12.24 -3.15 -5.81
N ILE A 116 -12.74 -2.04 -5.32
CA ILE A 116 -12.48 -1.52 -3.98
C ILE A 116 -13.82 -1.36 -3.28
N THR A 117 -13.96 -1.98 -2.11
CA THR A 117 -15.15 -1.88 -1.26
C THR A 117 -14.90 -0.88 -0.11
N GLU A 118 -15.97 -0.52 0.61
CA GLU A 118 -15.86 0.33 1.79
C GLU A 118 -14.97 -0.32 2.87
N THR A 119 -15.15 -1.62 3.08
CA THR A 119 -14.31 -2.42 4.00
C THR A 119 -12.83 -2.39 3.58
N ASP A 120 -12.51 -2.56 2.29
CA ASP A 120 -11.12 -2.51 1.80
C ASP A 120 -10.52 -1.11 2.00
N LEU A 121 -11.27 -0.03 1.79
CA LEU A 121 -10.83 1.33 2.08
C LEU A 121 -10.57 1.55 3.56
N GLY A 122 -11.46 1.10 4.43
CA GLY A 122 -11.29 1.17 5.88
C GLY A 122 -10.00 0.50 6.36
N ILE A 123 -9.70 -0.69 5.82
CA ILE A 123 -8.44 -1.40 6.09
C ILE A 123 -7.22 -0.60 5.63
N ARG A 124 -7.27 0.00 4.46
CA ARG A 124 -6.16 0.82 3.92
C ARG A 124 -5.90 2.05 4.78
N VAL A 125 -6.94 2.68 5.32
CA VAL A 125 -6.81 3.78 6.29
C VAL A 125 -6.20 3.27 7.59
N ALA A 126 -6.71 2.16 8.12
CA ALA A 126 -6.16 1.53 9.31
C ALA A 126 -4.67 1.14 9.14
N ALA A 127 -4.24 0.81 7.93
CA ALA A 127 -2.87 0.47 7.61
C ALA A 127 -1.90 1.67 7.58
N ALA A 128 -2.36 2.92 7.66
CA ALA A 128 -1.48 4.12 7.67
C ALA A 128 -0.67 4.33 8.97
N ARG A 129 -0.73 3.38 9.89
CA ARG A 129 -0.10 3.41 11.23
C ARG A 129 1.41 3.65 11.24
N GLY A 130 2.12 3.21 10.21
CA GLY A 130 3.57 3.31 10.18
C GLY A 130 4.09 4.76 10.21
N LEU A 131 3.40 5.66 9.54
CA LEU A 131 3.71 7.09 9.61
C LEU A 131 3.44 7.65 11.01
N LEU A 132 2.27 7.35 11.57
CA LEU A 132 1.90 7.80 12.92
C LEU A 132 2.84 7.23 14.00
N ASN A 133 3.20 5.94 13.89
CA ASN A 133 4.18 5.30 14.76
C ASN A 133 5.56 5.97 14.66
N HIS A 134 5.99 6.38 13.47
CA HIS A 134 7.24 7.12 13.31
C HIS A 134 7.19 8.48 14.01
N LEU A 135 6.12 9.25 13.77
CA LEU A 135 5.94 10.57 14.41
C LEU A 135 5.89 10.47 15.93
N LEU A 136 5.20 9.46 16.46
CA LEU A 136 5.13 9.18 17.88
C LEU A 136 6.52 8.86 18.47
N ARG A 137 7.27 7.96 17.86
CA ARG A 137 8.58 7.50 18.31
C ARG A 137 9.66 8.59 18.24
N THR A 138 9.53 9.53 17.31
CA THR A 138 10.50 10.63 17.11
C THR A 138 10.06 11.93 17.75
N ASP A 139 8.95 11.91 18.51
CA ASP A 139 8.32 13.07 19.12
C ASP A 139 8.05 14.23 18.13
N GLN A 140 7.50 13.86 16.97
CA GLN A 140 7.21 14.76 15.85
C GLN A 140 5.71 14.83 15.51
N LEU A 141 4.82 14.55 16.45
CA LEU A 141 3.36 14.62 16.21
C LEU A 141 2.90 16.01 15.76
N ASP A 142 3.63 17.07 16.15
CA ASP A 142 3.43 18.44 15.68
C ASP A 142 3.59 18.62 14.15
N ALA A 143 4.16 17.63 13.44
CA ALA A 143 4.17 17.63 11.98
C ALA A 143 2.75 17.53 11.39
N LEU A 144 1.78 17.02 12.16
CA LEU A 144 0.37 16.91 11.75
C LEU A 144 -0.37 18.26 11.78
N ASP A 145 0.20 19.29 12.42
CA ASP A 145 -0.36 20.66 12.44
C ASP A 145 -0.16 21.40 11.11
N GLY A 146 0.70 20.88 10.23
CA GLY A 146 0.91 21.41 8.88
C GLY A 146 0.16 20.60 7.83
N TYR A 147 0.39 20.99 6.55
CA TYR A 147 -0.23 20.31 5.41
C TYR A 147 0.60 19.13 4.91
N SER A 148 -0.09 18.11 4.40
CA SER A 148 0.51 17.04 3.62
C SER A 148 0.46 17.37 2.13
N LEU A 149 1.62 17.39 1.48
CA LEU A 149 1.73 17.65 0.04
C LEU A 149 1.12 16.52 -0.78
N ASN A 150 0.11 16.82 -1.59
CA ASN A 150 -0.56 15.86 -2.46
C ASN A 150 0.10 15.78 -3.85
N LEU A 151 0.82 14.71 -4.10
CA LEU A 151 1.43 14.37 -5.40
C LEU A 151 0.83 13.09 -5.99
N ASN A 152 -0.37 12.74 -5.58
CA ASN A 152 -1.02 11.51 -6.00
C ASN A 152 -1.62 11.60 -7.40
N TYR A 153 -1.95 10.43 -7.94
CA TYR A 153 -2.62 10.30 -9.21
C TYR A 153 -4.12 10.62 -9.07
N PRO A 154 -4.83 10.92 -10.16
CA PRO A 154 -6.28 11.12 -10.13
C PRO A 154 -7.03 9.92 -9.54
N SER A 155 -7.98 10.21 -8.64
CA SER A 155 -8.89 9.20 -8.08
C SER A 155 -10.03 8.86 -9.03
N VAL A 156 -10.35 9.78 -9.95
CA VAL A 156 -11.38 9.61 -10.97
C VAL A 156 -10.77 9.82 -12.35
N VAL A 157 -10.75 8.76 -13.16
CA VAL A 157 -10.36 8.78 -14.57
C VAL A 157 -11.60 8.61 -15.45
N GLY A 158 -12.62 7.95 -14.93
CA GLY A 158 -13.91 7.76 -15.55
C GLY A 158 -14.88 7.04 -14.62
N THR A 159 -16.05 6.67 -15.13
CA THR A 159 -17.06 5.87 -14.43
C THR A 159 -17.38 4.59 -15.20
N MET A 160 -17.90 3.60 -14.49
CA MET A 160 -18.47 2.37 -15.05
C MET A 160 -19.78 2.07 -14.34
N ASN A 161 -20.72 1.47 -15.05
CA ASN A 161 -21.99 1.07 -14.46
C ASN A 161 -21.87 -0.34 -13.87
N VAL A 162 -22.12 -0.47 -12.57
CA VAL A 162 -22.12 -1.75 -11.85
C VAL A 162 -23.51 -1.90 -11.20
N ALA A 163 -24.27 -2.90 -11.59
CA ALA A 163 -25.60 -3.18 -11.07
C ALA A 163 -26.56 -1.94 -11.11
N GLY A 164 -26.45 -1.08 -12.14
CA GLY A 164 -27.25 0.12 -12.28
C GLY A 164 -26.70 1.35 -11.54
N GLN A 165 -25.60 1.23 -10.83
CA GLN A 165 -24.93 2.33 -10.12
C GLN A 165 -23.67 2.77 -10.86
N GLU A 166 -23.53 4.08 -11.09
CA GLU A 166 -22.28 4.65 -11.59
C GLU A 166 -21.19 4.59 -10.52
N THR A 167 -20.12 3.84 -10.80
CA THR A 167 -18.99 3.65 -9.88
C THR A 167 -17.74 4.24 -10.52
N PRO A 168 -16.99 5.12 -9.83
CA PRO A 168 -15.77 5.73 -10.38
C PRO A 168 -14.64 4.71 -10.48
N TYR A 169 -13.78 4.91 -11.48
CA TYR A 169 -12.48 4.21 -11.53
C TYR A 169 -11.33 5.21 -11.67
N GLY A 170 -10.20 4.87 -11.06
CA GLY A 170 -9.01 5.73 -11.09
C GLY A 170 -7.79 5.03 -10.49
N PHE A 171 -6.76 5.80 -10.17
CA PHE A 171 -5.55 5.24 -9.59
C PHE A 171 -5.71 5.02 -8.08
N SER A 172 -5.24 3.87 -7.58
CA SER A 172 -5.41 3.48 -6.17
C SER A 172 -4.88 4.52 -5.18
N SER A 173 -3.78 5.23 -5.50
CA SER A 173 -3.24 6.26 -4.61
C SER A 173 -4.17 7.46 -4.45
N GLY A 174 -4.83 7.91 -5.53
CA GLY A 174 -5.82 8.99 -5.46
C GLY A 174 -7.10 8.56 -4.74
N ILE A 175 -7.61 7.35 -5.05
CA ILE A 175 -8.79 6.78 -4.37
C ILE A 175 -8.55 6.69 -2.86
N TYR A 176 -7.39 6.17 -2.45
CA TYR A 176 -7.01 6.07 -1.05
C TYR A 176 -6.96 7.46 -0.38
N VAL A 177 -6.27 8.44 -1.00
CA VAL A 177 -6.13 9.78 -0.42
C VAL A 177 -7.47 10.50 -0.31
N ARG A 178 -8.34 10.39 -1.33
CA ARG A 178 -9.69 10.95 -1.29
C ARG A 178 -10.51 10.41 -0.13
N HIS A 179 -10.42 9.11 0.14
CA HIS A 179 -11.12 8.47 1.26
C HIS A 179 -10.45 8.81 2.60
N ALA A 180 -9.12 8.76 2.67
CA ALA A 180 -8.36 9.01 3.89
C ALA A 180 -8.45 10.46 4.37
N ALA A 181 -8.69 11.43 3.48
CA ALA A 181 -8.78 12.85 3.83
C ALA A 181 -9.81 13.14 4.93
N ALA A 182 -10.92 12.38 4.95
CA ALA A 182 -11.94 12.50 6.00
C ALA A 182 -11.53 11.89 7.36
N SER A 183 -10.47 11.08 7.39
CA SER A 183 -10.07 10.28 8.55
C SER A 183 -8.67 10.63 9.08
N THR A 184 -7.96 11.54 8.42
CA THR A 184 -6.60 11.97 8.83
C THR A 184 -6.66 13.37 9.43
N PRO A 185 -5.91 13.64 10.51
CA PRO A 185 -5.87 14.97 11.13
C PRO A 185 -5.10 15.99 10.29
N ALA A 186 -4.14 15.55 9.47
CA ALA A 186 -3.37 16.44 8.61
C ALA A 186 -4.18 16.78 7.34
N GLU A 187 -4.41 18.05 7.11
CA GLU A 187 -5.01 18.52 5.86
C GLU A 187 -4.09 18.22 4.67
N ILE A 188 -4.70 17.86 3.54
CA ILE A 188 -3.98 17.47 2.32
C ILE A 188 -4.11 18.60 1.31
N LEU A 189 -2.98 19.07 0.76
CA LEU A 189 -2.96 20.21 -0.14
C LEU A 189 -2.11 19.91 -1.42
N PRO A 190 -2.64 20.16 -2.64
CA PRO A 190 -4.06 20.48 -2.91
C PRO A 190 -4.99 19.32 -2.52
N SER A 191 -6.29 19.57 -2.45
CA SER A 191 -7.27 18.51 -2.21
C SER A 191 -7.25 17.47 -3.36
N GLN A 192 -7.79 16.27 -3.12
CA GLN A 192 -7.85 15.27 -4.19
C GLN A 192 -8.85 15.67 -5.28
N GLU A 193 -9.89 16.41 -4.94
CA GLU A 193 -10.86 16.96 -5.88
C GLU A 193 -10.20 17.97 -6.84
N GLU A 194 -9.30 18.82 -6.35
CA GLU A 194 -8.54 19.75 -7.19
C GLU A 194 -7.60 18.99 -8.15
N ILE A 195 -6.99 17.88 -7.71
CA ILE A 195 -6.21 17.01 -8.59
C ILE A 195 -7.11 16.38 -9.66
N ASP A 196 -8.28 15.87 -9.28
CA ASP A 196 -9.21 15.19 -10.17
C ASP A 196 -9.81 16.15 -11.22
N ALA A 197 -10.04 17.42 -10.85
CA ALA A 197 -10.52 18.46 -11.74
C ALA A 197 -9.59 18.73 -12.94
N LEU A 198 -8.32 18.37 -12.86
CA LEU A 198 -7.36 18.44 -13.96
C LEU A 198 -7.49 17.27 -14.95
N GLY A 199 -8.37 16.32 -14.67
CA GLY A 199 -8.62 15.13 -15.47
C GLY A 199 -7.61 14.00 -15.25
N GLY A 200 -7.94 12.81 -15.78
CA GLY A 200 -7.24 11.55 -15.57
C GLY A 200 -5.92 11.38 -16.34
N GLY A 201 -5.46 12.39 -17.08
CA GLY A 201 -4.29 12.30 -17.93
C GLY A 201 -2.99 12.03 -17.16
N THR A 202 -2.15 11.12 -17.70
CA THR A 202 -0.82 10.77 -17.13
C THR A 202 0.33 11.07 -18.09
N SER A 203 0.09 11.78 -19.19
CA SER A 203 1.13 12.22 -20.12
C SER A 203 2.12 13.19 -19.43
N PRO A 204 3.34 13.35 -19.96
CA PRO A 204 4.27 14.36 -19.45
C PRO A 204 3.72 15.79 -19.43
N GLY A 205 2.81 16.12 -20.37
CA GLY A 205 2.11 17.40 -20.41
C GLY A 205 1.13 17.56 -19.26
N ALA A 206 0.30 16.55 -19.02
CA ALA A 206 -0.66 16.51 -17.92
C ALA A 206 0.06 16.62 -16.56
N TRP A 207 1.19 15.91 -16.40
CA TRP A 207 2.00 16.02 -15.18
C TRP A 207 2.59 17.41 -14.97
N ARG A 208 3.11 18.07 -16.01
CA ARG A 208 3.61 19.47 -15.89
C ARG A 208 2.52 20.43 -15.46
N HIS A 209 1.31 20.29 -16.03
CA HIS A 209 0.16 21.11 -15.64
C HIS A 209 -0.24 20.88 -14.17
N ARG A 210 -0.30 19.61 -13.76
CA ARG A 210 -0.58 19.25 -12.37
C ARG A 210 0.48 19.78 -11.40
N PHE A 211 1.76 19.64 -11.72
CA PHE A 211 2.86 20.18 -10.91
C PHE A 211 2.80 21.70 -10.77
N GLU A 212 2.43 22.41 -11.84
CA GLU A 212 2.25 23.86 -11.77
C GLU A 212 1.11 24.24 -10.82
N MET A 213 -0.02 23.57 -10.92
CA MET A 213 -1.16 23.80 -10.03
C MET A 213 -0.79 23.50 -8.57
N ILE A 214 -0.15 22.35 -8.31
CA ILE A 214 0.33 21.99 -6.96
C ILE A 214 1.25 23.06 -6.40
N TYR A 215 2.22 23.55 -7.19
CA TYR A 215 3.12 24.62 -6.77
C TYR A 215 2.35 25.90 -6.39
N GLN A 216 1.42 26.34 -7.23
CA GLN A 216 0.66 27.54 -6.96
C GLN A 216 -0.18 27.45 -5.68
N CYS A 217 -0.78 26.27 -5.42
CA CYS A 217 -1.56 26.02 -4.20
C CYS A 217 -0.69 25.93 -2.94
N THR A 218 0.56 25.47 -3.06
CA THR A 218 1.34 25.05 -1.88
C THR A 218 2.53 25.93 -1.53
N LYS A 219 2.97 26.84 -2.44
CA LYS A 219 4.21 27.62 -2.29
C LYS A 219 4.31 28.47 -1.02
N GLU A 220 3.15 28.90 -0.46
CA GLU A 220 3.06 29.71 0.75
C GLU A 220 2.51 28.93 1.96
N ALA A 221 2.12 27.66 1.75
CA ALA A 221 1.55 26.84 2.80
C ALA A 221 2.63 26.17 3.66
N PRO A 222 2.40 25.96 4.95
CA PRO A 222 3.33 25.26 5.84
C PRO A 222 3.27 23.74 5.59
N ILE A 223 3.87 23.27 4.50
CA ILE A 223 3.97 21.87 4.17
C ILE A 223 4.99 21.20 5.07
N THR A 224 4.55 20.18 5.81
CA THR A 224 5.37 19.41 6.77
C THR A 224 5.56 17.97 6.37
N MET A 225 4.65 17.42 5.57
CA MET A 225 4.61 16.01 5.23
C MET A 225 4.35 15.77 3.74
N CYS A 226 4.67 14.56 3.30
CA CYS A 226 4.28 14.06 1.98
C CYS A 226 4.16 12.53 2.03
N ALA A 227 3.16 11.97 1.39
CA ALA A 227 3.07 10.53 1.17
C ALA A 227 2.95 10.24 -0.33
N GLY A 228 3.76 9.31 -0.84
CA GLY A 228 3.67 8.99 -2.26
C GLY A 228 4.84 8.20 -2.83
N VAL A 229 4.84 8.14 -4.15
CA VAL A 229 5.82 7.40 -4.94
C VAL A 229 7.11 8.22 -5.08
N CYS A 230 8.24 7.71 -4.62
CA CYS A 230 9.52 8.42 -4.63
C CYS A 230 9.87 9.10 -5.97
N PRO A 231 9.77 8.43 -7.14
CA PRO A 231 10.01 9.08 -8.43
C PRO A 231 9.17 10.33 -8.67
N SER A 232 7.88 10.32 -8.30
CA SER A 232 7.00 11.50 -8.49
C SER A 232 7.41 12.65 -7.59
N ILE A 233 7.77 12.36 -6.33
CA ILE A 233 8.24 13.38 -5.37
C ILE A 233 9.54 14.02 -5.86
N ILE A 234 10.49 13.21 -6.36
CA ILE A 234 11.76 13.71 -6.90
C ILE A 234 11.53 14.53 -8.16
N GLU A 235 10.69 14.07 -9.08
CA GLU A 235 10.40 14.79 -10.33
C GLU A 235 9.72 16.14 -10.06
N PHE A 236 8.84 16.21 -9.07
CA PHE A 236 8.28 17.47 -8.63
C PHE A 236 9.36 18.43 -8.07
N GLY A 237 10.27 17.93 -7.25
CA GLY A 237 11.39 18.73 -6.76
C GLY A 237 12.28 19.28 -7.89
N HIS A 238 12.58 18.46 -8.91
CA HIS A 238 13.30 18.90 -10.09
C HIS A 238 12.49 19.85 -10.98
N PHE A 239 11.17 19.67 -11.07
CA PHE A 239 10.27 20.60 -11.76
C PHE A 239 10.37 21.99 -11.12
N LEU A 240 10.27 22.11 -9.81
CA LEU A 240 10.43 23.39 -9.09
C LEU A 240 11.79 24.03 -9.35
N GLN A 241 12.86 23.24 -9.30
CA GLN A 241 14.22 23.75 -9.57
C GLN A 241 14.37 24.25 -11.01
N ARG A 242 13.88 23.51 -12.00
CA ARG A 242 13.99 23.87 -13.42
C ARG A 242 13.11 25.06 -13.79
N ARG A 243 11.84 25.04 -13.35
CA ARG A 243 10.82 26.00 -13.79
C ARG A 243 10.79 27.26 -12.95
N HIS A 244 10.86 27.12 -11.63
CA HIS A 244 10.71 28.22 -10.67
C HIS A 244 12.03 28.64 -10.02
N LYS A 245 13.16 27.97 -10.34
CA LYS A 245 14.51 28.26 -9.80
C LYS A 245 14.57 28.17 -8.27
N VAL A 246 13.68 27.39 -7.67
CA VAL A 246 13.60 27.19 -6.22
C VAL A 246 13.70 25.71 -5.88
N LEU A 247 14.38 25.37 -4.80
CA LEU A 247 14.38 24.01 -4.24
C LEU A 247 13.27 23.89 -3.20
N PRO A 248 12.59 22.73 -3.11
CA PRO A 248 11.56 22.49 -2.09
C PRO A 248 11.97 22.86 -0.67
N ARG A 249 13.21 22.56 -0.27
CA ARG A 249 13.77 22.92 1.04
C ARG A 249 13.85 24.42 1.34
N LYS A 250 13.63 25.28 0.35
CA LYS A 250 13.55 26.74 0.52
C LYS A 250 12.14 27.24 0.66
N LEU A 251 11.16 26.42 0.25
CA LEU A 251 9.74 26.71 0.38
C LEU A 251 9.18 26.13 1.69
N TRP A 252 9.56 24.88 2.02
CA TRP A 252 8.93 24.12 3.08
C TRP A 252 9.93 23.53 4.07
N ARG A 253 9.47 23.41 5.30
CA ARG A 253 10.17 22.65 6.35
C ARG A 253 9.58 21.23 6.41
N MET A 254 9.86 20.45 5.39
CA MET A 254 9.43 19.05 5.33
C MET A 254 10.03 18.25 6.48
N ARG A 255 9.19 17.58 7.28
CA ARG A 255 9.59 16.79 8.44
C ARG A 255 9.68 15.31 8.11
N VAL A 256 8.64 14.76 7.47
CA VAL A 256 8.54 13.33 7.17
C VAL A 256 7.97 13.08 5.78
N MET A 257 8.46 12.02 5.14
CA MET A 257 7.95 11.49 3.88
C MET A 257 7.64 10.00 4.02
N ALA A 258 6.38 9.63 3.82
CA ALA A 258 5.98 8.24 3.66
C ALA A 258 6.20 7.82 2.20
N ALA A 259 7.23 7.01 1.97
CA ALA A 259 7.73 6.66 0.65
C ALA A 259 7.31 5.24 0.25
N THR A 260 6.85 5.05 -1.00
CA THR A 260 6.29 3.78 -1.45
C THR A 260 6.63 3.42 -2.89
N SER A 261 6.25 2.20 -3.29
CA SER A 261 6.11 1.67 -4.66
C SER A 261 7.41 1.48 -5.45
N VAL A 262 8.57 1.56 -4.83
CA VAL A 262 9.86 1.29 -5.49
C VAL A 262 10.83 0.59 -4.53
N PRO A 263 11.65 -0.37 -5.01
CA PRO A 263 12.71 -0.93 -4.20
C PRO A 263 13.85 0.07 -4.01
N GLY A 264 14.58 -0.05 -2.92
CA GLY A 264 15.77 0.77 -2.65
C GLY A 264 15.46 2.19 -2.13
N ILE A 265 14.36 2.36 -1.42
CA ILE A 265 13.95 3.66 -0.84
C ILE A 265 15.09 4.24 0.02
N HIS A 266 15.65 3.45 0.92
CA HIS A 266 16.68 3.91 1.86
C HIS A 266 18.06 4.09 1.23
N THR A 267 18.37 3.34 0.18
CA THR A 267 19.70 3.35 -0.45
C THR A 267 19.81 4.30 -1.65
N LYS A 268 18.76 4.35 -2.46
CA LYS A 268 18.73 5.12 -3.71
C LYS A 268 17.96 6.43 -3.58
N TYR A 269 16.76 6.38 -2.99
CA TYR A 269 15.82 7.51 -3.05
C TYR A 269 15.94 8.48 -1.87
N LYS A 270 16.21 8.00 -0.67
CA LYS A 270 16.36 8.84 0.53
C LYS A 270 17.43 9.93 0.36
N PRO A 271 18.66 9.66 -0.17
CA PRO A 271 19.64 10.69 -0.43
C PRO A 271 19.16 11.74 -1.44
N ALA A 272 18.48 11.32 -2.52
CA ALA A 272 17.95 12.24 -3.54
C ALA A 272 16.82 13.12 -2.98
N LEU A 273 15.92 12.54 -2.17
CA LEU A 273 14.87 13.29 -1.49
C LEU A 273 15.45 14.33 -0.54
N ARG A 274 16.44 13.95 0.28
CA ARG A 274 17.11 14.87 1.20
C ARG A 274 17.86 15.99 0.48
N ALA A 275 18.45 15.73 -0.67
CA ALA A 275 19.11 16.76 -1.49
C ALA A 275 18.13 17.84 -1.96
N LEU A 276 16.88 17.48 -2.26
CA LEU A 276 15.85 18.40 -2.74
C LEU A 276 15.07 19.06 -1.60
N TYR A 277 14.64 18.28 -0.61
CA TYR A 277 13.69 18.70 0.43
C TYR A 277 14.34 19.05 1.78
N GLY A 278 15.63 18.80 1.95
CA GLY A 278 16.35 19.04 3.21
C GLY A 278 16.39 17.80 4.12
N PRO A 279 16.69 17.98 5.42
CA PRO A 279 16.85 16.90 6.38
C PRO A 279 15.49 16.29 6.78
N VAL A 280 14.88 15.59 5.83
CA VAL A 280 13.58 14.94 5.99
C VAL A 280 13.75 13.48 6.44
N ASP A 281 12.87 13.02 7.32
CA ASP A 281 12.75 11.60 7.62
C ASP A 281 11.98 10.88 6.52
N VAL A 282 12.52 9.75 6.08
CA VAL A 282 11.90 8.93 5.03
C VAL A 282 11.51 7.60 5.62
N VAL A 283 10.22 7.33 5.67
CA VAL A 283 9.58 6.11 6.19
C VAL A 283 9.07 5.28 5.04
N GLU A 284 9.47 4.02 4.99
CA GLU A 284 9.05 3.12 3.90
C GLU A 284 7.67 2.51 4.19
N MET A 285 6.81 2.51 3.15
CA MET A 285 5.53 1.81 3.15
C MET A 285 5.46 0.87 1.94
N TYR A 286 4.95 -0.33 2.14
CA TYR A 286 4.67 -1.26 1.04
C TYR A 286 3.20 -1.20 0.67
N ILE A 287 2.91 -0.41 -0.35
CA ILE A 287 1.57 -0.19 -0.89
C ILE A 287 1.54 -0.67 -2.34
N ALA A 288 0.52 -1.42 -2.68
CA ALA A 288 0.19 -1.84 -4.03
C ALA A 288 -1.26 -1.44 -4.37
N THR A 289 -1.69 -1.67 -5.61
CA THR A 289 -3.09 -1.47 -5.99
C THR A 289 -4.03 -2.35 -5.18
N GLU A 290 -3.54 -3.51 -4.77
CA GLU A 290 -4.26 -4.55 -4.04
C GLU A 290 -4.36 -4.30 -2.52
N GLY A 291 -3.57 -3.41 -1.94
CA GLY A 291 -3.62 -3.13 -0.50
C GLY A 291 -2.43 -2.36 0.06
N THR A 292 -2.48 -2.04 1.35
CA THR A 292 -1.40 -1.42 2.13
C THR A 292 -0.84 -2.47 3.09
N PHE A 293 0.19 -3.18 2.65
CA PHE A 293 0.56 -4.47 3.25
C PHE A 293 1.53 -4.38 4.41
N ALA A 294 2.47 -3.44 4.38
CA ALA A 294 3.50 -3.38 5.40
C ALA A 294 4.11 -1.98 5.51
N GLN A 295 4.79 -1.73 6.62
CA GLN A 295 5.35 -0.42 6.93
C GLN A 295 6.64 -0.57 7.73
N GLN A 296 7.48 0.45 7.66
CA GLN A 296 8.65 0.56 8.52
C GLN A 296 8.20 0.81 9.96
N ARG A 297 8.65 -0.07 10.88
CA ARG A 297 8.27 -0.02 12.31
C ARG A 297 9.23 0.81 13.16
N ASP A 298 10.50 0.76 12.83
CA ASP A 298 11.61 1.36 13.60
C ASP A 298 12.68 1.93 12.65
N GLU A 299 13.90 2.18 13.15
CA GLU A 299 15.01 2.72 12.34
C GLU A 299 15.54 1.75 11.30
N ARG A 300 15.25 0.47 11.43
CA ARG A 300 15.66 -0.53 10.46
C ARG A 300 15.00 -0.26 9.11
N PRO A 301 15.73 -0.26 8.02
CA PRO A 301 15.18 -0.07 6.68
C PRO A 301 14.46 -1.34 6.21
N LEU A 302 13.54 -1.84 7.02
CA LEU A 302 12.79 -3.08 6.83
C LEU A 302 11.31 -2.85 7.09
N LEU A 303 10.48 -3.71 6.53
CA LEU A 303 9.03 -3.64 6.61
C LEU A 303 8.50 -4.65 7.64
N ALA A 304 7.57 -4.22 8.46
CA ALA A 304 6.76 -5.08 9.32
C ALA A 304 5.35 -5.19 8.72
N PRO A 305 4.80 -6.40 8.56
CA PRO A 305 3.51 -6.62 7.91
C PRO A 305 2.33 -6.19 8.77
N ASN A 306 1.21 -5.86 8.13
CA ASN A 306 -0.07 -5.62 8.77
C ASN A 306 -0.83 -6.94 8.95
N TYR A 307 -0.35 -7.81 9.86
CA TYR A 307 -0.91 -9.15 10.09
C TYR A 307 -2.36 -9.16 10.55
N ASP A 308 -2.80 -8.10 11.18
CA ASP A 308 -4.16 -7.90 11.68
C ASP A 308 -5.14 -7.39 10.62
N LEU A 309 -4.65 -7.10 9.41
CA LEU A 309 -5.47 -6.54 8.31
C LEU A 309 -5.49 -7.44 7.07
N TYR A 310 -4.44 -8.20 6.83
CA TYR A 310 -4.29 -9.08 5.66
C TYR A 310 -3.67 -10.41 6.05
N VAL A 311 -3.96 -11.46 5.28
CA VAL A 311 -3.28 -12.75 5.43
C VAL A 311 -2.13 -12.82 4.42
N PHE A 312 -0.97 -13.25 4.91
CA PHE A 312 0.27 -13.30 4.14
C PHE A 312 0.83 -14.70 4.04
N GLU A 313 0.94 -15.18 2.83
CA GLU A 313 1.65 -16.41 2.49
C GLU A 313 2.81 -16.11 1.52
N VAL A 314 3.76 -17.00 1.46
CA VAL A 314 4.92 -16.89 0.57
C VAL A 314 5.12 -18.21 -0.14
N MET A 315 5.16 -18.18 -1.46
CA MET A 315 5.45 -19.32 -2.29
C MET A 315 6.94 -19.37 -2.63
N ALA A 316 7.62 -20.40 -2.16
CA ALA A 316 9.01 -20.67 -2.49
C ALA A 316 9.17 -21.09 -3.96
N ARG A 317 10.41 -21.15 -4.45
CA ARG A 317 10.70 -21.49 -5.85
C ARG A 317 10.29 -22.91 -6.24
N ASP A 318 10.26 -23.82 -5.28
CA ASP A 318 9.83 -25.22 -5.45
C ASP A 318 8.30 -25.38 -5.39
N GLY A 319 7.55 -24.28 -5.24
CA GLY A 319 6.10 -24.26 -5.16
C GLY A 319 5.55 -24.50 -3.75
N GLN A 320 6.40 -24.73 -2.75
CA GLN A 320 5.93 -24.84 -1.37
C GLN A 320 5.41 -23.48 -0.88
N VAL A 321 4.28 -23.49 -0.18
CA VAL A 321 3.65 -22.29 0.39
C VAL A 321 3.67 -22.40 1.91
N LYS A 322 4.14 -21.34 2.56
CA LYS A 322 4.12 -21.15 4.02
C LYS A 322 3.64 -19.74 4.39
N MET A 323 3.28 -19.54 5.64
CA MET A 323 2.95 -18.20 6.13
C MET A 323 4.21 -17.32 6.13
N LEU A 324 4.04 -16.01 5.94
CA LEU A 324 5.16 -15.06 5.97
C LEU A 324 5.94 -15.12 7.30
N HIS A 325 5.24 -15.29 8.42
CA HIS A 325 5.86 -15.40 9.75
C HIS A 325 6.62 -16.73 9.98
N GLU A 326 6.43 -17.74 9.13
CA GLU A 326 7.15 -19.01 9.17
C GLU A 326 8.46 -18.98 8.36
N MET A 327 8.72 -17.88 7.64
CA MET A 327 9.95 -17.74 6.87
C MET A 327 11.16 -17.53 7.78
N LYS A 328 12.27 -18.16 7.42
CA LYS A 328 13.55 -17.96 8.09
C LYS A 328 14.31 -16.79 7.47
N PRO A 329 15.15 -16.07 8.25
CA PRO A 329 16.01 -15.02 7.72
C PRO A 329 16.79 -15.48 6.49
N GLY A 330 16.76 -14.65 5.44
CA GLY A 330 17.42 -14.93 4.16
C GLY A 330 16.60 -15.73 3.15
N GLU A 331 15.48 -16.32 3.52
CA GLU A 331 14.58 -16.97 2.57
C GLU A 331 13.88 -15.97 1.65
N TYR A 332 13.57 -16.44 0.45
CA TYR A 332 12.89 -15.67 -0.61
C TYR A 332 11.66 -16.42 -1.10
N GLY A 333 10.64 -15.66 -1.48
CA GLY A 333 9.49 -16.24 -2.16
C GLY A 333 8.58 -15.19 -2.78
N SER A 334 7.63 -15.68 -3.56
CA SER A 334 6.57 -14.89 -4.18
C SER A 334 5.50 -14.60 -3.14
N LEU A 335 5.16 -13.32 -2.96
CA LEU A 335 4.14 -12.91 -2.01
C LEU A 335 2.73 -13.26 -2.50
N ILE A 336 1.97 -13.91 -1.63
CA ILE A 336 0.54 -14.19 -1.79
C ILE A 336 -0.18 -13.45 -0.67
N VAL A 337 -1.23 -12.73 -1.00
CA VAL A 337 -2.03 -11.98 -0.03
C VAL A 337 -3.49 -12.39 -0.10
N SER A 338 -4.18 -12.37 1.04
CA SER A 338 -5.64 -12.43 1.07
C SER A 338 -6.15 -11.12 1.64
N THR A 339 -7.06 -10.49 0.92
CA THR A 339 -7.69 -9.21 1.22
C THR A 339 -9.21 -9.38 1.16
N PRO A 340 -10.03 -8.42 1.61
CA PRO A 340 -11.49 -8.54 1.49
C PRO A 340 -12.01 -8.82 0.08
N VAL A 341 -11.25 -8.39 -0.94
CA VAL A 341 -11.67 -8.46 -2.35
C VAL A 341 -10.87 -9.46 -3.19
N LEU A 342 -9.74 -9.97 -2.68
CA LEU A 342 -8.83 -10.86 -3.43
C LEU A 342 -8.37 -12.02 -2.53
N PRO A 343 -9.04 -13.18 -2.55
CA PRO A 343 -8.61 -14.37 -1.80
C PRO A 343 -7.37 -15.01 -2.45
N ARG A 344 -6.33 -15.31 -1.66
CA ARG A 344 -5.07 -15.98 -2.03
C ARG A 344 -4.42 -15.48 -3.33
N TYR A 345 -4.39 -14.16 -3.47
CA TYR A 345 -3.90 -13.50 -4.68
C TYR A 345 -2.37 -13.39 -4.70
N ARG A 346 -1.75 -13.94 -5.75
CA ARG A 346 -0.31 -13.80 -6.02
C ARG A 346 -0.03 -12.48 -6.70
N ILE A 347 0.49 -11.54 -5.93
CA ILE A 347 0.69 -10.15 -6.37
C ILE A 347 1.79 -9.98 -7.43
N GLY A 348 2.72 -10.94 -7.52
CA GLY A 348 3.86 -10.91 -8.44
C GLY A 348 5.06 -10.14 -7.89
N ASP A 349 5.15 -9.96 -6.59
CA ASP A 349 6.30 -9.38 -5.91
C ASP A 349 7.13 -10.46 -5.22
N LEU A 350 8.45 -10.31 -5.33
CA LEU A 350 9.41 -11.15 -4.63
C LEU A 350 9.80 -10.50 -3.30
N VAL A 351 9.65 -11.26 -2.21
CA VAL A 351 10.02 -10.81 -0.86
C VAL A 351 11.19 -11.61 -0.31
N ARG A 352 11.94 -10.99 0.59
CA ARG A 352 13.02 -11.60 1.38
C ARG A 352 12.71 -11.44 2.85
N ALA A 353 12.80 -12.53 3.62
CA ALA A 353 12.67 -12.51 5.06
C ALA A 353 13.97 -12.07 5.76
N PHE A 354 13.80 -11.40 6.90
CA PHE A 354 14.83 -11.05 7.88
C PHE A 354 14.42 -11.61 9.25
N ASP A 355 15.06 -11.18 10.31
CA ASP A 355 14.62 -11.56 11.66
C ASP A 355 13.17 -11.09 11.89
N ALA A 356 12.36 -11.99 12.43
CA ALA A 356 10.94 -11.72 12.62
C ALA A 356 10.70 -10.40 13.40
N PRO A 357 9.70 -9.61 13.05
CA PRO A 357 8.68 -9.85 12.02
C PRO A 357 9.03 -9.26 10.64
N TYR A 358 10.29 -8.96 10.36
CA TYR A 358 10.72 -8.12 9.25
C TYR A 358 10.90 -8.87 7.94
N PHE A 359 10.50 -8.19 6.86
CA PHE A 359 10.78 -8.59 5.50
C PHE A 359 11.08 -7.38 4.61
N ARG A 360 11.41 -7.60 3.36
CA ARG A 360 11.54 -6.57 2.34
C ARG A 360 10.97 -7.05 1.01
N CYS A 361 10.20 -6.20 0.34
CA CYS A 361 9.89 -6.38 -1.07
C CYS A 361 11.14 -5.99 -1.87
N ILE A 362 11.70 -6.94 -2.63
CA ILE A 362 12.94 -6.74 -3.40
C ILE A 362 12.66 -6.46 -4.88
N GLY A 363 11.38 -6.39 -5.27
CA GLY A 363 10.91 -6.04 -6.60
C GLY A 363 9.98 -7.08 -7.20
N ARG A 364 9.57 -6.83 -8.43
CA ARG A 364 8.71 -7.77 -9.19
C ARG A 364 9.41 -9.09 -9.45
N GLU A 365 8.65 -10.19 -9.46
CA GLU A 365 9.15 -11.50 -9.84
C GLU A 365 9.81 -11.45 -11.21
N GLY A 366 11.00 -12.04 -11.29
CA GLY A 366 11.74 -12.08 -12.52
C GLY A 366 13.08 -12.79 -12.36
N ARG A 367 13.61 -13.29 -13.48
CA ARG A 367 14.86 -14.07 -13.52
C ARG A 367 16.04 -13.35 -12.85
N TRP A 368 16.07 -12.02 -12.93
CA TRP A 368 17.21 -11.21 -12.49
C TRP A 368 16.96 -10.40 -11.21
N THR A 369 15.78 -10.51 -10.60
CA THR A 369 15.40 -9.66 -9.46
C THR A 369 16.33 -9.80 -8.28
N ARG A 370 16.72 -11.05 -7.91
CA ARG A 370 17.68 -11.29 -6.83
C ARG A 370 19.06 -10.72 -7.13
N LEU A 371 19.54 -10.87 -8.37
CA LEU A 371 20.83 -10.34 -8.78
C LEU A 371 20.84 -8.81 -8.77
N ARG A 372 19.77 -8.17 -9.26
CA ARG A 372 19.63 -6.71 -9.21
C ARG A 372 19.62 -6.20 -7.78
N TYR A 373 18.85 -6.85 -6.90
CA TYR A 373 18.81 -6.50 -5.49
C TYR A 373 20.19 -6.60 -4.82
N TRP A 374 20.94 -7.63 -5.13
CA TRP A 374 22.31 -7.81 -4.62
C TRP A 374 23.27 -6.74 -5.17
N LEU A 375 23.24 -6.46 -6.45
CA LEU A 375 24.07 -5.43 -7.10
C LEU A 375 23.73 -4.03 -6.57
N ASP A 376 22.46 -3.70 -6.38
CA ASP A 376 22.03 -2.43 -5.78
C ASP A 376 22.52 -2.33 -4.33
N GLY A 377 22.50 -3.42 -3.56
CA GLY A 377 23.07 -3.50 -2.22
C GLY A 377 24.55 -3.14 -2.19
N ILE A 378 25.35 -3.62 -3.14
CA ILE A 378 26.77 -3.26 -3.27
C ILE A 378 26.92 -1.79 -3.72
N ARG A 379 26.21 -1.39 -4.77
CA ARG A 379 26.32 -0.06 -5.38
C ARG A 379 25.99 1.09 -4.42
N TYR A 380 25.08 0.87 -3.48
CA TYR A 380 24.60 1.89 -2.55
C TYR A 380 25.03 1.63 -1.09
N LEU A 381 26.01 0.74 -0.86
CA LEU A 381 26.51 0.39 0.48
C LEU A 381 27.00 1.60 1.27
N ASP A 382 27.65 2.53 0.61
CA ASP A 382 28.21 3.75 1.22
C ASP A 382 27.14 4.83 1.47
N LEU A 383 26.04 4.82 0.71
CA LEU A 383 24.96 5.80 0.85
C LEU A 383 24.02 5.49 2.03
N GLY A 384 24.01 4.26 2.52
CA GLY A 384 23.19 3.82 3.67
C GLY A 384 23.83 4.04 5.03
N ARG A 385 25.06 4.55 5.06
CA ARG A 385 25.82 4.85 6.30
C ARG A 385 25.85 6.35 6.68
N ALA A 386 25.19 7.19 5.89
CA ALA A 386 25.10 8.64 6.12
C ALA A 386 23.73 9.06 6.69
#